data_e2f339690c32932c9fa2ccc72f4fe862
#
_entry.id   e2f339690c32932c9fa2ccc72f4fe862
#
_cell.length_a   1.000
_cell.length_b   1.000
_cell.length_c   1.000
_cell.angle_alpha   90.00
_cell.angle_beta   90.00
_cell.angle_gamma   90.00
#
_symmetry.space_group_name_H-M   'P 1'
#
loop_
_entity.id
_entity.type
_entity.pdbx_description
1 polymer ?
#
loop_
_entity_poly.entity_id
_entity_poly.type
_entity_poly.pdbx_seq_one_letter_code
_entity_poly.pdbx_strand_id
1 'polypeptide(L)'
;DNLSIKIENIIKPLIDKKKINKIIQVGANDGKSDDFLFKCLNDDLEAILIEPINDAFLKLKKNYEQYPKVNCLNLAVSIENGNKEIFSVNSEYYEFYEKKFKKTNVDWLNILSSFDKKHLINHGIKKHHIKSNNINCITFSKLINDYDYYDVDLLIVDTEGYDVDLINNFIETLAIKPMIILEWIHAEKNEMELLLQKLEKLNYKLLRLG
;
A
#
# COMPACT_ATOMS: atom_id res chain seq x y z
N ASP A 1 11.14 -5.10 -12.30
CA ASP A 1 11.22 -3.67 -12.58
C ASP A 1 12.41 -3.05 -11.86
N ASN A 2 13.08 -2.06 -12.47
CA ASN A 2 14.35 -1.52 -11.95
C ASN A 2 14.17 -0.83 -10.57
N LEU A 3 13.00 -0.27 -10.30
CA LEU A 3 12.69 0.41 -9.03
C LEU A 3 12.56 -0.58 -7.86
N SER A 4 11.80 -1.66 -8.03
CA SER A 4 11.65 -2.71 -7.02
C SER A 4 13.02 -3.31 -6.63
N ILE A 5 13.90 -3.54 -7.59
CA ILE A 5 15.27 -4.01 -7.34
C ILE A 5 16.11 -2.97 -6.56
N LYS A 6 15.97 -1.67 -6.86
CA LYS A 6 16.67 -0.61 -6.12
C LYS A 6 16.22 -0.57 -4.66
N ILE A 7 14.91 -0.67 -4.40
CA ILE A 7 14.35 -0.69 -3.06
C ILE A 7 14.80 -1.96 -2.32
N GLU A 8 14.72 -3.13 -2.95
CA GLU A 8 15.20 -4.40 -2.41
C GLU A 8 16.65 -4.30 -1.93
N ASN A 9 17.53 -3.74 -2.77
CA ASN A 9 18.96 -3.57 -2.45
C ASN A 9 19.23 -2.64 -1.24
N ILE A 10 18.29 -1.76 -0.89
CA ILE A 10 18.36 -0.90 0.30
C ILE A 10 17.79 -1.63 1.52
N ILE A 11 16.61 -2.22 1.37
CA ILE A 11 15.81 -2.75 2.49
C ILE A 11 16.34 -4.10 2.96
N LYS A 12 16.66 -5.03 2.04
CA LYS A 12 17.13 -6.37 2.40
C LYS A 12 18.33 -6.37 3.35
N PRO A 13 19.40 -5.58 3.12
CA PRO A 13 20.52 -5.50 4.07
C PRO A 13 20.13 -4.96 5.45
N LEU A 14 19.09 -4.11 5.54
CA LEU A 14 18.60 -3.60 6.83
C LEU A 14 17.84 -4.69 7.60
N ILE A 15 17.05 -5.49 6.90
CA ILE A 15 16.37 -6.66 7.48
C ILE A 15 17.40 -7.71 7.92
N ASP A 16 18.35 -8.06 7.06
CA ASP A 16 19.39 -9.07 7.35
C ASP A 16 20.25 -8.67 8.58
N LYS A 17 20.46 -7.37 8.77
CA LYS A 17 21.18 -6.82 9.94
C LYS A 17 20.28 -6.54 11.15
N LYS A 18 19.03 -6.97 11.13
CA LYS A 18 18.02 -6.75 12.19
C LYS A 18 17.84 -5.26 12.55
N LYS A 19 17.95 -4.39 11.56
CA LYS A 19 17.62 -2.95 11.69
C LYS A 19 16.17 -2.65 11.33
N ILE A 20 15.55 -3.55 10.58
CA ILE A 20 14.12 -3.58 10.29
C ILE A 20 13.61 -4.95 10.70
N ASN A 21 12.68 -5.01 11.64
CA ASN A 21 12.11 -6.23 12.20
C ASN A 21 10.58 -6.20 12.11
N LYS A 22 9.95 -5.01 12.16
CA LYS A 22 8.50 -4.83 12.10
C LYS A 22 8.11 -3.91 10.95
N ILE A 23 7.20 -4.38 10.10
CA ILE A 23 6.78 -3.70 8.88
C ILE A 23 5.26 -3.56 8.86
N ILE A 24 4.79 -2.40 8.40
CA ILE A 24 3.40 -2.20 7.96
C ILE A 24 3.44 -1.87 6.47
N GLN A 25 2.68 -2.61 5.66
CA GLN A 25 2.47 -2.32 4.25
C GLN A 25 0.98 -2.11 3.99
N VAL A 26 0.65 -0.93 3.47
CA VAL A 26 -0.71 -0.53 3.07
C VAL A 26 -0.79 -0.54 1.54
N GLY A 27 -1.76 -1.25 0.98
CA GLY A 27 -1.87 -1.51 -0.45
C GLY A 27 -0.96 -2.67 -0.89
N ALA A 28 -1.02 -3.79 -0.16
CA ALA A 28 -0.13 -4.92 -0.43
C ALA A 28 -0.47 -5.72 -1.69
N ASN A 29 -1.63 -5.50 -2.32
CA ASN A 29 -2.12 -6.24 -3.47
C ASN A 29 -2.02 -7.77 -3.25
N ASP A 30 -1.43 -8.53 -4.17
CA ASP A 30 -1.15 -9.96 -3.99
C ASP A 30 0.11 -10.25 -3.16
N GLY A 31 0.86 -9.21 -2.79
CA GLY A 31 2.08 -9.25 -1.97
C GLY A 31 3.27 -9.96 -2.63
N LYS A 32 3.22 -10.21 -3.94
CA LYS A 32 4.26 -10.95 -4.66
C LYS A 32 4.62 -10.34 -6.00
N SER A 33 3.62 -9.93 -6.77
CA SER A 33 3.81 -9.37 -8.10
C SER A 33 4.40 -7.97 -7.98
N ASP A 34 5.62 -7.78 -8.48
CA ASP A 34 6.41 -6.51 -8.39
C ASP A 34 6.69 -6.02 -6.95
N ASP A 35 6.42 -6.86 -5.93
CA ASP A 35 6.67 -6.53 -4.54
C ASP A 35 8.09 -6.91 -4.11
N PHE A 36 8.87 -5.91 -3.68
CA PHE A 36 10.22 -6.13 -3.17
C PHE A 36 10.24 -6.82 -1.80
N LEU A 37 9.18 -6.61 -0.98
CA LEU A 37 9.13 -7.15 0.38
C LEU A 37 9.10 -8.69 0.37
N PHE A 38 8.37 -9.30 -0.57
CA PHE A 38 8.31 -10.76 -0.70
C PHE A 38 9.70 -11.41 -0.85
N LYS A 39 10.63 -10.72 -1.52
CA LYS A 39 12.02 -11.18 -1.71
C LYS A 39 12.91 -10.92 -0.50
N CYS A 40 12.47 -10.08 0.42
CA CYS A 40 13.20 -9.71 1.63
C CYS A 40 12.79 -10.51 2.87
N LEU A 41 11.74 -11.34 2.78
CA LEU A 41 11.19 -12.08 3.91
C LEU A 41 12.18 -13.09 4.50
N ASN A 42 12.08 -13.21 5.82
CA ASN A 42 12.66 -14.30 6.60
C ASN A 42 11.71 -14.66 7.76
N ASP A 43 11.98 -15.75 8.48
CA ASP A 43 11.12 -16.27 9.55
C ASP A 43 11.05 -15.37 10.79
N ASP A 44 11.98 -14.43 10.95
CA ASP A 44 12.03 -13.51 12.09
C ASP A 44 11.23 -12.23 11.85
N LEU A 45 10.97 -11.86 10.60
CA LEU A 45 10.33 -10.61 10.22
C LEU A 45 8.83 -10.62 10.59
N GLU A 46 8.41 -9.62 11.35
CA GLU A 46 7.02 -9.37 11.66
C GLU A 46 6.43 -8.36 10.68
N ALA A 47 5.26 -8.66 10.11
CA ALA A 47 4.61 -7.73 9.19
C ALA A 47 3.09 -7.72 9.32
N ILE A 48 2.51 -6.54 9.08
CA ILE A 48 1.09 -6.37 8.81
C ILE A 48 0.95 -5.93 7.36
N LEU A 49 0.29 -6.76 6.55
CA LEU A 49 0.04 -6.51 5.13
C LEU A 49 -1.45 -6.25 4.93
N ILE A 50 -1.79 -5.13 4.34
CA ILE A 50 -3.16 -4.62 4.29
C ILE A 50 -3.60 -4.48 2.84
N GLU A 51 -4.70 -5.16 2.48
CA GLU A 51 -5.26 -5.13 1.14
C GLU A 51 -6.80 -5.13 1.21
N PRO A 52 -7.46 -4.06 0.75
CA PRO A 52 -8.91 -3.94 0.80
C PRO A 52 -9.65 -4.78 -0.24
N ILE A 53 -9.05 -5.06 -1.40
CA ILE A 53 -9.72 -5.78 -2.48
C ILE A 53 -9.67 -7.27 -2.20
N ASN A 54 -10.83 -7.89 -1.99
CA ASN A 54 -10.93 -9.28 -1.54
C ASN A 54 -10.19 -10.27 -2.44
N ASP A 55 -10.25 -10.12 -3.76
CA ASP A 55 -9.60 -11.03 -4.70
C ASP A 55 -8.06 -10.96 -4.62
N ALA A 56 -7.51 -9.75 -4.43
CA ALA A 56 -6.09 -9.53 -4.19
C ALA A 56 -5.68 -10.04 -2.79
N PHE A 57 -6.48 -9.74 -1.77
CA PHE A 57 -6.26 -10.21 -0.40
C PHE A 57 -6.20 -11.74 -0.28
N LEU A 58 -7.07 -12.47 -0.99
CA LEU A 58 -7.02 -13.94 -0.97
C LEU A 58 -5.71 -14.48 -1.56
N LYS A 59 -5.18 -13.85 -2.59
CA LYS A 59 -3.86 -14.16 -3.15
C LYS A 59 -2.75 -13.80 -2.16
N LEU A 60 -2.81 -12.59 -1.57
CA LEU A 60 -1.89 -12.12 -0.54
C LEU A 60 -1.79 -13.14 0.59
N LYS A 61 -2.94 -13.51 1.18
CA LYS A 61 -3.00 -14.47 2.28
C LYS A 61 -2.38 -15.82 1.92
N LYS A 62 -2.62 -16.31 0.70
CA LYS A 62 -2.04 -17.57 0.21
C LYS A 62 -0.52 -17.47 0.02
N ASN A 63 -0.03 -16.35 -0.51
CA ASN A 63 1.40 -16.16 -0.75
C ASN A 63 2.21 -16.07 0.55
N TYR A 64 1.57 -15.63 1.64
CA TYR A 64 2.22 -15.45 2.94
C TYR A 64 1.85 -16.50 4.00
N GLU A 65 1.08 -17.54 3.65
CA GLU A 65 0.61 -18.57 4.60
C GLU A 65 1.73 -19.31 5.35
N GLN A 66 2.92 -19.39 4.75
CA GLN A 66 4.09 -20.03 5.36
C GLN A 66 4.84 -19.13 6.37
N TYR A 67 4.51 -17.83 6.46
CA TYR A 67 5.18 -16.88 7.34
C TYR A 67 4.32 -16.60 8.58
N PRO A 68 4.55 -17.26 9.72
CA PRO A 68 3.64 -17.21 10.87
C PRO A 68 3.58 -15.87 11.58
N LYS A 69 4.57 -15.00 11.36
CA LYS A 69 4.64 -13.64 11.93
C LYS A 69 4.08 -12.56 10.98
N VAL A 70 3.51 -12.96 9.84
CA VAL A 70 2.91 -12.04 8.88
C VAL A 70 1.38 -12.09 9.03
N ASN A 71 0.78 -10.95 9.35
CA ASN A 71 -0.66 -10.76 9.45
C ASN A 71 -1.20 -10.10 8.20
N CYS A 72 -2.04 -10.79 7.43
CA CYS A 72 -2.73 -10.23 6.28
C CYS A 72 -4.13 -9.77 6.69
N LEU A 73 -4.48 -8.51 6.40
CA LEU A 73 -5.73 -7.89 6.80
C LEU A 73 -6.55 -7.44 5.58
N ASN A 74 -7.82 -7.88 5.51
CA ASN A 74 -8.75 -7.43 4.46
C ASN A 74 -9.53 -6.20 4.93
N LEU A 75 -8.89 -5.07 4.89
CA LEU A 75 -9.45 -3.76 5.24
C LEU A 75 -8.62 -2.67 4.56
N ALA A 76 -9.04 -1.41 4.69
CA ALA A 76 -8.24 -0.29 4.26
C ALA A 76 -7.74 0.54 5.45
N VAL A 77 -6.59 1.17 5.31
CA VAL A 77 -6.19 2.26 6.21
C VAL A 77 -6.78 3.56 5.69
N SER A 78 -7.30 4.37 6.59
CA SER A 78 -7.93 5.65 6.29
C SER A 78 -7.67 6.66 7.42
N ILE A 79 -7.98 7.93 7.17
CA ILE A 79 -7.92 8.98 8.20
C ILE A 79 -9.04 8.87 9.23
N GLU A 80 -10.07 8.05 8.96
CA GLU A 80 -11.21 7.80 9.85
C GLU A 80 -11.56 6.32 9.90
N ASN A 81 -12.01 5.85 11.07
CA ASN A 81 -12.54 4.49 11.22
C ASN A 81 -13.97 4.40 10.66
N GLY A 82 -14.36 3.23 10.20
CA GLY A 82 -15.71 2.95 9.73
C GLY A 82 -15.74 2.25 8.38
N ASN A 83 -16.86 2.31 7.69
CA ASN A 83 -17.01 1.76 6.35
C ASN A 83 -16.93 2.88 5.31
N LYS A 84 -16.16 2.64 4.26
CA LYS A 84 -16.07 3.54 3.09
C LYS A 84 -16.34 2.77 1.80
N GLU A 85 -16.83 3.48 0.82
CA GLU A 85 -17.02 2.96 -0.53
C GLU A 85 -15.68 3.00 -1.28
N ILE A 86 -15.25 1.86 -1.81
CA ILE A 86 -14.11 1.77 -2.72
C ILE A 86 -14.62 1.40 -4.12
N PHE A 87 -14.03 2.01 -5.13
CA PHE A 87 -14.37 1.79 -6.53
C PHE A 87 -13.32 0.87 -7.16
N SER A 88 -13.78 -0.12 -7.92
CA SER A 88 -12.94 -1.05 -8.67
C SER A 88 -13.55 -1.39 -10.01
N VAL A 89 -12.78 -1.96 -10.92
CA VAL A 89 -13.30 -2.45 -12.19
C VAL A 89 -14.13 -3.71 -11.92
N ASN A 90 -15.36 -3.77 -12.52
CA ASN A 90 -16.16 -4.98 -12.44
C ASN A 90 -15.51 -6.10 -13.28
N SER A 91 -15.31 -7.26 -12.65
CA SER A 91 -14.61 -8.41 -13.24
C SER A 91 -15.22 -8.93 -14.56
N GLU A 92 -16.53 -8.68 -14.80
CA GLU A 92 -17.18 -8.99 -16.09
C GLU A 92 -16.52 -8.28 -17.28
N TYR A 93 -15.79 -7.17 -17.03
CA TYR A 93 -15.14 -6.37 -18.07
C TYR A 93 -13.62 -6.56 -18.14
N TYR A 94 -13.05 -7.48 -17.40
CA TYR A 94 -11.61 -7.68 -17.36
C TYR A 94 -11.04 -8.04 -18.73
N GLU A 95 -11.63 -9.01 -19.42
CA GLU A 95 -11.21 -9.39 -20.79
C GLU A 95 -11.32 -8.22 -21.79
N PHE A 96 -12.34 -7.36 -21.64
CA PHE A 96 -12.48 -6.16 -22.47
C PHE A 96 -11.27 -5.23 -22.30
N TYR A 97 -10.82 -5.03 -21.06
CA TYR A 97 -9.70 -4.14 -20.78
C TYR A 97 -8.34 -4.76 -21.08
N GLU A 98 -8.17 -6.07 -20.93
CA GLU A 98 -6.99 -6.78 -21.41
C GLU A 98 -6.78 -6.56 -22.91
N LYS A 99 -7.82 -6.77 -23.70
CA LYS A 99 -7.80 -6.54 -25.15
C LYS A 99 -7.55 -5.08 -25.49
N LYS A 100 -8.24 -4.16 -24.79
CA LYS A 100 -8.14 -2.71 -25.04
C LYS A 100 -6.74 -2.18 -24.78
N PHE A 101 -6.11 -2.59 -23.67
CA PHE A 101 -4.81 -2.09 -23.24
C PHE A 101 -3.65 -3.02 -23.65
N LYS A 102 -3.94 -4.12 -24.36
CA LYS A 102 -2.95 -5.13 -24.81
C LYS A 102 -2.11 -5.68 -23.64
N LYS A 103 -2.73 -5.85 -22.48
CA LYS A 103 -2.11 -6.45 -21.30
C LYS A 103 -2.61 -7.88 -21.13
N THR A 104 -1.73 -8.82 -20.79
CA THR A 104 -2.04 -10.24 -20.65
C THR A 104 -2.38 -10.67 -19.22
N ASN A 105 -2.35 -9.76 -18.27
CA ASN A 105 -2.67 -10.00 -16.86
C ASN A 105 -3.69 -8.97 -16.39
N VAL A 106 -4.76 -9.43 -15.74
CA VAL A 106 -5.83 -8.58 -15.19
C VAL A 106 -5.50 -7.96 -13.83
N ASP A 107 -4.42 -8.40 -13.18
CA ASP A 107 -4.10 -7.97 -11.81
C ASP A 107 -3.89 -6.44 -11.71
N TRP A 108 -3.41 -5.81 -12.80
CA TRP A 108 -3.29 -4.35 -12.87
C TRP A 108 -4.64 -3.60 -12.74
N LEU A 109 -5.77 -4.24 -13.06
CA LEU A 109 -7.10 -3.65 -12.87
C LEU A 109 -7.51 -3.58 -11.40
N ASN A 110 -7.00 -4.48 -10.58
CA ASN A 110 -7.19 -4.43 -9.12
C ASN A 110 -6.37 -3.30 -8.50
N ILE A 111 -5.17 -3.05 -9.03
CA ILE A 111 -4.30 -1.95 -8.61
C ILE A 111 -4.99 -0.59 -8.78
N LEU A 112 -5.80 -0.40 -9.83
CA LEU A 112 -6.55 0.84 -10.05
C LEU A 112 -7.66 1.13 -9.03
N SER A 113 -7.90 0.24 -8.06
CA SER A 113 -8.96 0.45 -7.06
C SER A 113 -8.65 1.65 -6.17
N SER A 114 -9.66 2.52 -5.98
CA SER A 114 -9.47 3.80 -5.28
C SER A 114 -10.74 4.25 -4.57
N PHE A 115 -10.59 5.08 -3.56
CA PHE A 115 -11.70 5.82 -2.95
C PHE A 115 -12.26 6.90 -3.88
N ASP A 116 -11.46 7.36 -4.86
CA ASP A 116 -11.93 8.30 -5.88
C ASP A 116 -12.28 7.58 -7.19
N LYS A 117 -13.57 7.55 -7.51
CA LYS A 117 -14.06 7.01 -8.79
C LYS A 117 -13.46 7.68 -10.02
N LYS A 118 -13.04 8.96 -9.91
CA LYS A 118 -12.41 9.69 -11.01
C LYS A 118 -11.06 9.11 -11.37
N HIS A 119 -10.33 8.54 -10.39
CA HIS A 119 -9.07 7.86 -10.64
C HIS A 119 -9.23 6.78 -11.72
N LEU A 120 -10.20 5.88 -11.58
CA LEU A 120 -10.46 4.83 -12.57
C LEU A 120 -10.87 5.40 -13.94
N ILE A 121 -11.71 6.46 -13.94
CA ILE A 121 -12.16 7.10 -15.17
C ILE A 121 -10.98 7.72 -15.92
N ASN A 122 -10.08 8.39 -15.21
CA ASN A 122 -8.87 9.00 -15.78
C ASN A 122 -7.93 7.96 -16.39
N HIS A 123 -7.91 6.73 -15.85
CA HIS A 123 -7.20 5.58 -16.42
C HIS A 123 -7.97 4.89 -17.58
N GLY A 124 -9.03 5.51 -18.09
CA GLY A 124 -9.76 5.06 -19.27
C GLY A 124 -10.79 3.96 -19.01
N ILE A 125 -11.18 3.75 -17.74
CA ILE A 125 -12.25 2.84 -17.35
C ILE A 125 -13.59 3.54 -17.55
N LYS A 126 -14.54 2.89 -18.26
CA LYS A 126 -15.88 3.44 -18.48
C LYS A 126 -16.67 3.46 -17.17
N LYS A 127 -17.41 4.55 -16.92
CA LYS A 127 -18.16 4.76 -15.68
C LYS A 127 -19.08 3.59 -15.30
N HIS A 128 -19.73 2.94 -16.28
CA HIS A 128 -20.64 1.82 -16.05
C HIS A 128 -19.95 0.45 -15.91
N HIS A 129 -18.63 0.40 -16.10
CA HIS A 129 -17.78 -0.77 -15.80
C HIS A 129 -17.17 -0.72 -14.39
N ILE A 130 -17.45 0.35 -13.63
CA ILE A 130 -16.94 0.52 -12.27
C ILE A 130 -18.02 0.03 -11.31
N LYS A 131 -17.64 -0.92 -10.45
CA LYS A 131 -18.41 -1.33 -9.29
C LYS A 131 -17.90 -0.62 -8.03
N SER A 132 -18.74 -0.53 -7.01
CA SER A 132 -18.35 -0.09 -5.68
C SER A 132 -18.61 -1.19 -4.67
N ASN A 133 -17.76 -1.25 -3.65
CA ASN A 133 -17.90 -2.14 -2.51
C ASN A 133 -17.67 -1.36 -1.24
N ASN A 134 -18.43 -1.66 -0.19
CA ASN A 134 -18.15 -1.15 1.14
C ASN A 134 -17.01 -1.95 1.77
N ILE A 135 -15.99 -1.26 2.25
CA ILE A 135 -14.86 -1.87 2.94
C ILE A 135 -14.73 -1.28 4.35
N ASN A 136 -14.27 -2.12 5.27
CA ASN A 136 -13.93 -1.66 6.61
C ASN A 136 -12.64 -0.84 6.55
N CYS A 137 -12.65 0.33 7.19
CA CYS A 137 -11.51 1.23 7.27
C CYS A 137 -11.10 1.42 8.72
N ILE A 138 -9.79 1.44 8.96
CA ILE A 138 -9.23 1.77 10.27
C ILE A 138 -8.16 2.86 10.12
N THR A 139 -7.96 3.63 11.17
CA THR A 139 -6.86 4.59 11.24
C THR A 139 -5.54 3.90 11.58
N PHE A 140 -4.41 4.54 11.27
CA PHE A 140 -3.11 4.06 11.74
C PHE A 140 -3.06 3.96 13.27
N SER A 141 -3.63 4.92 13.99
CA SER A 141 -3.68 4.89 15.46
C SER A 141 -4.40 3.65 15.98
N LYS A 142 -5.53 3.28 15.37
CA LYS A 142 -6.24 2.05 15.73
C LYS A 142 -5.46 0.80 15.36
N LEU A 143 -4.88 0.74 14.15
CA LEU A 143 -4.07 -0.38 13.69
C LEU A 143 -2.89 -0.64 14.64
N ILE A 144 -2.13 0.40 14.95
CA ILE A 144 -0.95 0.33 15.82
C ILE A 144 -1.32 -0.11 17.23
N ASN A 145 -2.43 0.42 17.78
CA ASN A 145 -2.90 0.04 19.10
C ASN A 145 -3.41 -1.40 19.14
N ASP A 146 -4.20 -1.83 18.16
CA ASP A 146 -4.81 -3.16 18.16
C ASP A 146 -3.79 -4.29 17.98
N TYR A 147 -2.66 -4.02 17.30
CA TYR A 147 -1.62 -5.00 17.01
C TYR A 147 -0.31 -4.77 17.79
N ASP A 148 -0.24 -3.76 18.65
CA ASP A 148 0.97 -3.38 19.41
C ASP A 148 2.21 -3.13 18.53
N TYR A 149 2.02 -2.28 17.50
CA TYR A 149 3.06 -1.93 16.51
C TYR A 149 3.68 -0.54 16.76
N TYR A 150 3.80 -0.12 18.02
CA TYR A 150 4.42 1.16 18.38
C TYR A 150 5.91 1.24 18.03
N ASP A 151 6.57 0.11 17.82
CA ASP A 151 7.95 -0.05 17.43
C ASP A 151 8.12 -0.45 15.95
N VAL A 152 7.16 -0.10 15.09
CA VAL A 152 7.28 -0.31 13.64
C VAL A 152 8.53 0.37 13.08
N ASP A 153 9.35 -0.39 12.34
CA ASP A 153 10.60 0.08 11.75
C ASP A 153 10.43 0.62 10.33
N LEU A 154 9.48 0.04 9.58
CA LEU A 154 9.23 0.38 8.18
C LEU A 154 7.72 0.47 7.90
N LEU A 155 7.32 1.60 7.35
CA LEU A 155 5.97 1.84 6.81
C LEU A 155 6.04 1.97 5.28
N ILE A 156 5.31 1.11 4.58
CA ILE A 156 5.17 1.15 3.12
C ILE A 156 3.73 1.55 2.81
N VAL A 157 3.55 2.58 1.99
CA VAL A 157 2.22 3.05 1.56
C VAL A 157 2.20 3.16 0.06
N ASP A 158 1.28 2.42 -0.56
CA ASP A 158 1.03 2.38 -2.00
C ASP A 158 -0.48 2.19 -2.21
N THR A 159 -1.21 3.30 -2.28
CA THR A 159 -2.69 3.34 -2.25
C THR A 159 -3.30 4.04 -3.46
N GLU A 160 -2.52 4.19 -4.52
CA GLU A 160 -3.01 4.73 -5.79
C GLU A 160 -3.68 6.12 -5.65
N GLY A 161 -3.00 7.01 -4.90
CA GLY A 161 -3.38 8.42 -4.77
C GLY A 161 -3.94 8.85 -3.42
N TYR A 162 -3.96 7.98 -2.41
CA TYR A 162 -4.33 8.35 -1.03
C TYR A 162 -3.12 8.41 -0.07
N ASP A 163 -1.92 8.25 -0.60
CA ASP A 163 -0.65 8.10 0.12
C ASP A 163 -0.32 9.34 0.93
N VAL A 164 -0.47 10.53 0.33
CA VAL A 164 -0.16 11.82 0.98
C VAL A 164 -1.05 12.06 2.19
N ASP A 165 -2.36 11.81 2.07
CA ASP A 165 -3.31 11.95 3.17
C ASP A 165 -2.98 10.99 4.31
N LEU A 166 -2.67 9.74 4.00
CA LEU A 166 -2.32 8.72 4.99
C LEU A 166 -1.04 9.07 5.73
N ILE A 167 0.01 9.49 5.03
CA ILE A 167 1.28 9.86 5.68
C ILE A 167 1.12 11.15 6.49
N ASN A 168 0.38 12.15 6.01
CA ASN A 168 0.07 13.34 6.80
C ASN A 168 -0.65 12.96 8.10
N ASN A 169 -1.68 12.12 8.03
CA ASN A 169 -2.41 11.66 9.21
C ASN A 169 -1.49 10.87 10.16
N PHE A 170 -0.63 9.99 9.62
CA PHE A 170 0.32 9.22 10.41
C PHE A 170 1.25 10.13 11.22
N ILE A 171 1.93 11.09 10.58
CA ILE A 171 2.92 11.96 11.25
C ILE A 171 2.28 13.00 12.19
N GLU A 172 1.00 13.33 11.99
CA GLU A 172 0.25 14.26 12.84
C GLU A 172 -0.36 13.57 14.08
N THR A 173 -0.69 12.29 13.99
CA THR A 173 -1.40 11.57 15.04
C THR A 173 -0.52 10.63 15.86
N LEU A 174 0.66 10.27 15.37
CA LEU A 174 1.55 9.29 15.98
C LEU A 174 2.93 9.85 16.23
N ALA A 175 3.45 9.63 17.44
CA ALA A 175 4.80 10.05 17.84
C ALA A 175 5.91 9.04 17.49
N ILE A 176 5.62 8.08 16.60
CA ILE A 176 6.58 7.07 16.13
C ILE A 176 7.21 7.51 14.81
N LYS A 177 8.41 7.03 14.54
CA LYS A 177 9.21 7.51 13.41
C LYS A 177 9.86 6.34 12.64
N PRO A 178 9.08 5.52 11.93
CA PRO A 178 9.63 4.47 11.07
C PRO A 178 10.34 5.07 9.85
N MET A 179 11.11 4.24 9.14
CA MET A 179 11.41 4.52 7.74
C MET A 179 10.09 4.50 6.95
N ILE A 180 9.93 5.41 5.98
CA ILE A 180 8.72 5.49 5.16
C ILE A 180 9.10 5.29 3.69
N ILE A 181 8.39 4.40 3.02
CA ILE A 181 8.40 4.24 1.57
C ILE A 181 6.99 4.61 1.10
N LEU A 182 6.89 5.55 0.18
CA LEU A 182 5.61 5.94 -0.42
C LEU A 182 5.76 6.12 -1.93
N GLU A 183 4.70 5.83 -2.66
CA GLU A 183 4.59 6.16 -4.05
C GLU A 183 4.08 7.61 -4.20
N TRP A 184 4.55 8.32 -5.24
CA TRP A 184 4.20 9.72 -5.45
C TRP A 184 3.67 10.03 -6.85
N ILE A 185 3.59 9.03 -7.72
CA ILE A 185 3.20 9.20 -9.12
C ILE A 185 1.77 9.75 -9.25
N HIS A 186 0.89 9.40 -8.32
CA HIS A 186 -0.51 9.79 -8.31
C HIS A 186 -0.82 11.00 -7.43
N ALA A 187 0.19 11.54 -6.72
CA ALA A 187 0.01 12.68 -5.85
C ALA A 187 0.05 14.01 -6.61
N GLU A 188 -0.77 14.96 -6.21
CA GLU A 188 -0.67 16.34 -6.67
C GLU A 188 0.67 16.94 -6.22
N LYS A 189 1.37 17.61 -7.15
CA LYS A 189 2.73 18.11 -6.91
C LYS A 189 2.83 18.99 -5.65
N ASN A 190 1.89 19.91 -5.47
CA ASN A 190 1.90 20.82 -4.34
C ASN A 190 1.69 20.10 -3.00
N GLU A 191 0.82 19.08 -2.98
CA GLU A 191 0.57 18.29 -1.77
C GLU A 191 1.79 17.46 -1.37
N MET A 192 2.45 16.86 -2.36
CA MET A 192 3.69 16.13 -2.13
C MET A 192 4.81 17.06 -1.64
N GLU A 193 4.99 18.24 -2.23
CA GLU A 193 5.99 19.20 -1.78
C GLU A 193 5.76 19.63 -0.31
N LEU A 194 4.51 19.86 0.09
CA LEU A 194 4.16 20.17 1.47
C LEU A 194 4.44 19.00 2.43
N LEU A 195 4.12 17.78 2.02
CA LEU A 195 4.43 16.59 2.81
C LEU A 195 5.95 16.43 3.02
N LEU A 196 6.75 16.56 1.95
CA LEU A 196 8.21 16.46 2.04
C LEU A 196 8.79 17.51 2.99
N GLN A 197 8.31 18.75 2.95
CA GLN A 197 8.72 19.81 3.90
C GLN A 197 8.37 19.46 5.34
N LYS A 198 7.19 18.85 5.60
CA LYS A 198 6.81 18.37 6.94
C LYS A 198 7.76 17.25 7.42
N LEU A 199 8.05 16.28 6.56
CA LEU A 199 8.96 15.19 6.87
C LEU A 199 10.37 15.69 7.19
N GLU A 200 10.90 16.66 6.43
CA GLU A 200 12.19 17.30 6.71
C GLU A 200 12.20 18.02 8.07
N LYS A 201 11.15 18.76 8.42
CA LYS A 201 10.99 19.41 9.74
C LYS A 201 10.96 18.38 10.88
N LEU A 202 10.47 17.17 10.62
CA LEU A 202 10.52 16.04 11.54
C LEU A 202 11.86 15.28 11.50
N ASN A 203 12.88 15.82 10.81
CA ASN A 203 14.21 15.27 10.65
C ASN A 203 14.23 13.91 9.90
N TYR A 204 13.33 13.67 8.96
CA TYR A 204 13.48 12.61 7.99
C TYR A 204 14.54 12.99 6.96
N LYS A 205 15.36 12.04 6.55
CA LYS A 205 16.24 12.18 5.39
C LYS A 205 15.52 11.62 4.17
N LEU A 206 15.41 12.44 3.14
CA LEU A 206 14.67 12.09 1.94
C LEU A 206 15.60 11.46 0.89
N LEU A 207 15.16 10.37 0.30
CA LEU A 207 15.84 9.71 -0.82
C LEU A 207 14.81 9.47 -1.94
N ARG A 208 15.09 10.01 -3.11
CA ARG A 208 14.27 9.76 -4.29
C ARG A 208 14.87 8.62 -5.11
N LEU A 209 14.05 7.64 -5.45
CA LEU A 209 14.41 6.48 -6.27
C LEU A 209 13.57 6.50 -7.56
N GLY A 210 14.13 6.85 -8.67
CA GLY A 210 13.44 6.89 -9.96
C GLY A 210 13.47 8.25 -10.61
#